data_3fd878a44c6a04a62abf7133b42a542c
#
_entry.id   3fd878a44c6a04a62abf7133b42a542c
#
_cell.length_a   1.000
_cell.length_b   1.000
_cell.length_c   1.000
_cell.angle_alpha   90.00
_cell.angle_beta   90.00
_cell.angle_gamma   90.00
#
_symmetry.space_group_name_H-M   'P 1'
#
loop_
_entity.id
_entity.type
_entity.pdbx_description
1 polymer ?
#
loop_
_entity_poly.entity_id
_entity_poly.type
_entity_poly.pdbx_seq_one_letter_code
_entity_poly.pdbx_strand_id
1 'polypeptide(L)'
;MSALFGMGLGELTELMAGLGQKPYRARQVWEGLYKQRVGSLEEVTTLPVLLRAELAATGWVVGLPVMAQTAVSVDGTERYLMRMADGETVETVWMPDGDGGERGDGSEAAVEEAGEVETAEEAVAGVEADSSAALRNDSQKGKSNGNGEGKSNGGGEAVGDGGYWSRRGAGRDIRNFGTLAEKGFRRATICISSQVGCAVNCQFCLTAKLGIRRNLTAGEIAGQVAAVLNRHGIQIGKDRINLVFMGMGEPFLNYDEFMKSVRLLVEGMGIPESRMTVSTSGILPGIEAFAKETVRPKLALSLNASNDGVREEIMPITRKWNIAALLEAVQKIPLRNREWVTFEYVLLGGVNDQPVHAREVLALLAGMRAKVNLIVWNPGPGIAYHQPTPEDVAVFQGMLIEGGIATYIRRPRGRDIYAACGQLKRTVAEESGVQGLVAIGV
;
A
#
# COMPACT_ATOMS: atom_id res chain seq x y z
N MET A 1 -3.54 -27.20 16.82
CA MET A 1 -4.86 -26.69 16.43
C MET A 1 -4.82 -26.33 14.95
N SER A 2 -5.83 -26.70 14.18
CA SER A 2 -5.92 -26.41 12.74
C SER A 2 -6.81 -25.19 12.50
N ALA A 3 -6.37 -24.25 11.67
CA ALA A 3 -7.12 -23.03 11.39
C ALA A 3 -8.10 -23.27 10.21
N LEU A 4 -9.35 -22.86 10.38
CA LEU A 4 -10.34 -22.81 9.29
C LEU A 4 -10.13 -21.59 8.40
N PHE A 5 -9.68 -20.47 8.98
CA PHE A 5 -9.40 -19.27 8.22
C PHE A 5 -8.15 -19.49 7.33
N GLY A 6 -8.30 -19.29 6.04
CA GLY A 6 -7.33 -19.67 5.02
C GLY A 6 -7.77 -20.81 4.13
N MET A 7 -8.82 -21.55 4.54
CA MET A 7 -9.41 -22.59 3.69
C MET A 7 -10.33 -21.97 2.64
N GLY A 8 -10.22 -22.43 1.39
CA GLY A 8 -11.16 -22.13 0.33
C GLY A 8 -12.49 -22.88 0.50
N LEU A 9 -13.52 -22.48 -0.26
CA LEU A 9 -14.83 -23.13 -0.19
C LEU A 9 -14.74 -24.64 -0.54
N GLY A 10 -13.86 -25.03 -1.46
CA GLY A 10 -13.61 -26.44 -1.80
C GLY A 10 -13.06 -27.23 -0.61
N GLU A 11 -11.98 -26.71 0.02
CA GLU A 11 -11.36 -27.34 1.20
C GLU A 11 -12.35 -27.46 2.37
N LEU A 12 -13.18 -26.43 2.59
CA LEU A 12 -14.26 -26.49 3.60
C LEU A 12 -15.33 -27.52 3.23
N THR A 13 -15.61 -27.70 1.93
CA THR A 13 -16.59 -28.73 1.48
C THR A 13 -16.06 -30.12 1.74
N GLU A 14 -14.80 -30.39 1.48
CA GLU A 14 -14.14 -31.66 1.79
C GLU A 14 -14.11 -31.92 3.30
N LEU A 15 -13.77 -30.91 4.10
CA LEU A 15 -13.83 -31.03 5.57
C LEU A 15 -15.23 -31.38 6.07
N MET A 16 -16.26 -30.67 5.59
CA MET A 16 -17.64 -30.95 5.99
C MET A 16 -18.10 -32.33 5.56
N ALA A 17 -17.70 -32.77 4.36
CA ALA A 17 -17.98 -34.12 3.90
C ALA A 17 -17.36 -35.21 4.79
N GLY A 18 -16.08 -34.98 5.21
CA GLY A 18 -15.39 -35.87 6.16
C GLY A 18 -16.08 -35.97 7.53
N LEU A 19 -16.83 -34.95 7.93
CA LEU A 19 -17.68 -34.94 9.14
C LEU A 19 -19.14 -35.42 8.87
N GLY A 20 -19.39 -36.00 7.70
CA GLY A 20 -20.76 -36.46 7.34
C GLY A 20 -21.76 -35.33 7.14
N GLN A 21 -21.32 -34.10 6.97
CA GLN A 21 -22.15 -32.92 6.81
C GLN A 21 -22.51 -32.65 5.35
N LYS A 22 -23.67 -32.02 5.12
CA LYS A 22 -24.08 -31.62 3.76
C LYS A 22 -23.27 -30.43 3.24
N PRO A 23 -23.06 -30.27 1.91
CA PRO A 23 -22.20 -29.23 1.32
C PRO A 23 -22.56 -27.78 1.71
N TYR A 24 -23.86 -27.49 1.98
CA TYR A 24 -24.27 -26.15 2.38
C TYR A 24 -23.68 -25.72 3.74
N ARG A 25 -23.22 -26.65 4.58
CA ARG A 25 -22.54 -26.36 5.84
C ARG A 25 -21.17 -25.69 5.59
N ALA A 26 -20.45 -26.11 4.55
CA ALA A 26 -19.22 -25.46 4.13
C ALA A 26 -19.45 -23.98 3.76
N ARG A 27 -20.57 -23.69 3.08
CA ARG A 27 -20.93 -22.31 2.76
C ARG A 27 -21.26 -21.48 4.01
N GLN A 28 -21.91 -22.06 5.00
CA GLN A 28 -22.19 -21.39 6.28
C GLN A 28 -20.88 -21.06 7.02
N VAL A 29 -19.91 -21.99 7.06
CA VAL A 29 -18.58 -21.72 7.62
C VAL A 29 -17.89 -20.61 6.83
N TRP A 30 -17.86 -20.72 5.51
CA TRP A 30 -17.27 -19.73 4.61
C TRP A 30 -17.83 -18.31 4.85
N GLU A 31 -19.14 -18.17 4.93
CA GLU A 31 -19.78 -16.88 5.19
C GLU A 31 -19.45 -16.34 6.59
N GLY A 32 -19.40 -17.21 7.61
CA GLY A 32 -18.96 -16.85 8.95
C GLY A 32 -17.52 -16.33 8.94
N LEU A 33 -16.60 -17.07 8.32
CA LEU A 33 -15.19 -16.71 8.29
C LEU A 33 -14.91 -15.41 7.52
N TYR A 34 -15.45 -15.27 6.30
CA TYR A 34 -15.00 -14.21 5.39
C TYR A 34 -15.96 -13.02 5.30
N LYS A 35 -17.27 -13.22 5.34
CA LYS A 35 -18.25 -12.11 5.29
C LYS A 35 -18.52 -11.52 6.67
N GLN A 36 -18.76 -12.39 7.66
CA GLN A 36 -19.01 -11.95 9.03
C GLN A 36 -17.69 -11.70 9.79
N ARG A 37 -16.60 -12.34 9.37
CA ARG A 37 -15.25 -12.24 9.96
C ARG A 37 -15.27 -12.59 11.45
N VAL A 38 -15.95 -13.69 11.79
CA VAL A 38 -16.07 -14.16 13.18
C VAL A 38 -14.70 -14.46 13.79
N GLY A 39 -14.56 -14.22 15.08
CA GLY A 39 -13.33 -14.49 15.84
C GLY A 39 -13.28 -15.91 16.42
N SER A 40 -14.43 -16.56 16.61
CA SER A 40 -14.52 -17.88 17.21
C SER A 40 -15.58 -18.75 16.53
N LEU A 41 -15.54 -20.07 16.78
CA LEU A 41 -16.53 -21.01 16.26
C LEU A 41 -17.93 -20.76 16.85
N GLU A 42 -18.02 -20.28 18.07
CA GLU A 42 -19.24 -19.96 18.78
C GLU A 42 -20.04 -18.86 18.05
N GLU A 43 -19.34 -17.93 17.41
CA GLU A 43 -19.95 -16.84 16.65
C GLU A 43 -20.54 -17.27 15.31
N VAL A 44 -20.21 -18.48 14.79
CA VAL A 44 -20.83 -19.03 13.57
C VAL A 44 -22.23 -19.56 13.91
N THR A 45 -23.13 -18.67 14.26
CA THR A 45 -24.49 -19.05 14.77
C THR A 45 -25.35 -19.76 13.76
N THR A 46 -25.01 -19.72 12.47
CA THR A 46 -25.68 -20.47 11.41
C THR A 46 -25.39 -21.97 11.43
N LEU A 47 -24.34 -22.40 12.17
CA LEU A 47 -24.04 -23.81 12.39
C LEU A 47 -24.76 -24.35 13.65
N PRO A 48 -25.20 -25.62 13.66
CA PRO A 48 -25.67 -26.26 14.85
C PRO A 48 -24.66 -26.26 15.99
N VAL A 49 -25.14 -26.11 17.22
CA VAL A 49 -24.28 -26.10 18.42
C VAL A 49 -23.38 -27.34 18.48
N LEU A 50 -23.97 -28.53 18.20
CA LEU A 50 -23.25 -29.81 18.21
C LEU A 50 -22.11 -29.84 17.18
N LEU A 51 -22.30 -29.31 15.97
CA LEU A 51 -21.26 -29.27 14.94
C LEU A 51 -20.14 -28.32 15.33
N ARG A 52 -20.44 -27.16 15.94
CA ARG A 52 -19.42 -26.24 16.47
C ARG A 52 -18.61 -26.91 17.56
N ALA A 53 -19.24 -27.62 18.48
CA ALA A 53 -18.59 -28.39 19.53
C ALA A 53 -17.72 -29.53 18.96
N GLU A 54 -18.18 -30.24 17.95
CA GLU A 54 -17.44 -31.31 17.26
C GLU A 54 -16.15 -30.73 16.56
N LEU A 55 -16.30 -29.63 15.85
CA LEU A 55 -15.15 -28.92 15.25
C LEU A 55 -14.13 -28.53 16.31
N ALA A 56 -14.56 -27.91 17.41
CA ALA A 56 -13.68 -27.53 18.49
C ALA A 56 -13.00 -28.75 19.16
N ALA A 57 -13.74 -29.82 19.41
CA ALA A 57 -13.24 -31.06 20.01
C ALA A 57 -12.21 -31.77 19.11
N THR A 58 -12.35 -31.65 17.79
CA THR A 58 -11.37 -32.16 16.80
C THR A 58 -10.19 -31.20 16.53
N GLY A 59 -10.08 -30.11 17.31
CA GLY A 59 -8.94 -29.20 17.29
C GLY A 59 -9.02 -28.11 16.23
N TRP A 60 -10.18 -27.89 15.61
CA TRP A 60 -10.38 -26.77 14.69
C TRP A 60 -10.67 -25.48 15.45
N VAL A 61 -10.08 -24.41 14.96
CA VAL A 61 -10.31 -23.03 15.42
C VAL A 61 -10.54 -22.11 14.22
N VAL A 62 -11.10 -20.92 14.44
CA VAL A 62 -11.16 -19.91 13.37
C VAL A 62 -9.75 -19.54 12.91
N GLY A 63 -8.86 -19.22 13.83
CA GLY A 63 -7.42 -19.07 13.53
C GLY A 63 -7.01 -17.70 12.98
N LEU A 64 -7.72 -16.62 13.34
CA LEU A 64 -7.29 -15.27 13.03
C LEU A 64 -6.02 -14.91 13.81
N PRO A 65 -5.08 -14.11 13.22
CA PRO A 65 -3.97 -13.54 13.95
C PRO A 65 -4.43 -12.68 15.12
N VAL A 66 -3.70 -12.74 16.23
CA VAL A 66 -4.01 -11.95 17.44
C VAL A 66 -3.26 -10.63 17.39
N MET A 67 -3.96 -9.53 17.54
CA MET A 67 -3.39 -8.19 17.70
C MET A 67 -2.73 -8.10 19.07
N ALA A 68 -1.42 -8.39 19.13
CA ALA A 68 -0.67 -8.42 20.40
C ALA A 68 -0.36 -7.01 20.92
N GLN A 69 -0.12 -6.06 20.02
CA GLN A 69 0.17 -4.68 20.38
C GLN A 69 -0.32 -3.72 19.30
N THR A 70 -0.53 -2.47 19.69
CA THR A 70 -0.94 -1.36 18.82
C THR A 70 -0.11 -0.13 19.18
N ALA A 71 0.48 0.50 18.17
CA ALA A 71 1.05 1.84 18.26
C ALA A 71 0.26 2.79 17.37
N VAL A 72 -0.01 4.00 17.88
CA VAL A 72 -0.79 5.02 17.16
C VAL A 72 0.09 6.23 16.94
N SER A 73 0.21 6.64 15.68
CA SER A 73 0.94 7.82 15.23
C SER A 73 0.11 9.09 15.40
N VAL A 74 0.80 10.22 15.46
CA VAL A 74 0.17 11.56 15.46
C VAL A 74 -0.64 11.84 14.19
N ASP A 75 -0.35 11.16 13.09
CA ASP A 75 -1.09 11.27 11.81
C ASP A 75 -2.28 10.31 11.70
N GLY A 76 -2.61 9.60 12.79
CA GLY A 76 -3.70 8.62 12.84
C GLY A 76 -3.36 7.25 12.27
N THR A 77 -2.14 7.04 11.79
CA THR A 77 -1.66 5.70 11.37
C THR A 77 -1.56 4.79 12.59
N GLU A 78 -2.05 3.56 12.47
CA GLU A 78 -1.92 2.55 13.51
C GLU A 78 -1.06 1.39 13.01
N ARG A 79 -0.05 1.01 13.80
CA ARG A 79 0.78 -0.17 13.55
C ARG A 79 0.42 -1.26 14.55
N TYR A 80 0.16 -2.44 14.04
CA TYR A 80 -0.22 -3.61 14.82
C TYR A 80 0.88 -4.67 14.77
N LEU A 81 1.29 -5.17 15.92
CA LEU A 81 2.06 -6.40 16.03
C LEU A 81 1.07 -7.56 16.07
N MET A 82 0.99 -8.29 14.95
CA MET A 82 0.12 -9.46 14.79
C MET A 82 0.87 -10.71 15.19
N ARG A 83 0.36 -11.46 16.16
CA ARG A 83 0.90 -12.75 16.60
C ARG A 83 0.15 -13.89 15.95
N MET A 84 0.89 -14.80 15.32
CA MET A 84 0.40 -16.01 14.70
C MET A 84 0.26 -17.15 15.71
N ALA A 85 -0.35 -18.27 15.29
CA ALA A 85 -0.62 -19.40 16.18
C ALA A 85 0.64 -20.08 16.73
N ASP A 86 1.75 -20.02 16.00
CA ASP A 86 3.06 -20.55 16.40
C ASP A 86 3.87 -19.58 17.28
N GLY A 87 3.32 -18.40 17.59
CA GLY A 87 3.99 -17.37 18.37
C GLY A 87 4.80 -16.37 17.53
N GLU A 88 5.06 -16.64 16.26
CA GLU A 88 5.72 -15.70 15.36
C GLU A 88 4.88 -14.43 15.17
N THR A 89 5.56 -13.32 14.91
CA THR A 89 4.90 -12.02 14.78
C THR A 89 5.27 -11.32 13.50
N VAL A 90 4.32 -10.58 12.94
CA VAL A 90 4.53 -9.62 11.83
C VAL A 90 3.84 -8.30 12.14
N GLU A 91 4.20 -7.27 11.41
CA GLU A 91 3.56 -5.96 11.54
C GLU A 91 2.60 -5.71 10.39
N THR A 92 1.45 -5.12 10.73
CA THR A 92 0.38 -4.69 9.80
C THR A 92 0.09 -3.23 10.11
N VAL A 93 -0.15 -2.42 9.07
CA VAL A 93 -0.37 -0.97 9.28
C VAL A 93 -1.72 -0.56 8.71
N TRP A 94 -2.48 0.17 9.53
CA TRP A 94 -3.67 0.89 9.11
C TRP A 94 -3.31 2.36 8.87
N MET A 95 -3.64 2.89 7.69
CA MET A 95 -3.40 4.28 7.30
C MET A 95 -4.75 4.90 6.92
N PRO A 96 -5.34 5.75 7.77
CA PRO A 96 -6.57 6.43 7.43
C PRO A 96 -6.31 7.50 6.36
N ASP A 97 -7.23 7.63 5.41
CA ASP A 97 -7.25 8.78 4.51
C ASP A 97 -7.75 9.99 5.29
N GLY A 98 -6.97 11.03 5.41
CA GLY A 98 -7.41 12.14 6.22
C GLY A 98 -7.05 13.52 5.69
N ASP A 99 -5.91 13.65 5.08
CA ASP A 99 -5.29 14.95 4.84
C ASP A 99 -5.14 15.34 3.37
N GLY A 100 -5.76 14.61 2.45
CA GLY A 100 -5.59 14.86 1.01
C GLY A 100 -4.15 14.67 0.51
N GLY A 101 -3.27 14.09 1.33
CA GLY A 101 -1.88 13.78 0.97
C GLY A 101 -1.74 12.79 -0.16
N GLU A 102 -2.81 12.07 -0.46
CA GLU A 102 -2.85 11.14 -1.58
C GLU A 102 -3.32 11.80 -2.89
N ARG A 103 -3.95 12.99 -2.84
CA ARG A 103 -4.45 13.70 -4.03
C ARG A 103 -3.38 14.44 -4.84
N GLY A 104 -2.19 14.50 -4.39
CA GLY A 104 -1.11 15.20 -5.10
C GLY A 104 0.15 14.36 -5.21
N ASP A 105 0.14 13.17 -4.61
CA ASP A 105 1.28 12.26 -4.55
C ASP A 105 1.08 10.98 -5.35
N GLY A 106 0.01 10.90 -6.17
CA GLY A 106 -0.25 9.79 -7.07
C GLY A 106 -0.93 8.60 -6.45
N SER A 107 -1.66 8.81 -5.41
CA SER A 107 -2.64 7.81 -5.02
C SER A 107 -3.62 7.55 -6.18
N GLU A 108 -4.10 6.34 -6.25
CA GLU A 108 -5.04 5.89 -7.27
C GLU A 108 -6.33 6.74 -7.33
N ALA A 109 -6.67 7.45 -6.25
CA ALA A 109 -7.81 8.36 -6.20
C ALA A 109 -7.63 9.59 -7.12
N ALA A 110 -6.41 10.12 -7.24
CA ALA A 110 -6.14 11.25 -8.14
C ALA A 110 -6.21 10.83 -9.62
N VAL A 111 -5.86 9.59 -9.93
CA VAL A 111 -5.94 9.03 -11.29
C VAL A 111 -7.39 8.71 -11.66
N GLU A 112 -8.22 8.24 -10.72
CA GLU A 112 -9.65 8.01 -10.94
C GLU A 112 -10.41 9.33 -11.21
N GLU A 113 -10.10 10.41 -10.48
CA GLU A 113 -10.74 11.72 -10.69
C GLU A 113 -10.29 12.40 -12.01
N ALA A 114 -9.04 12.25 -12.41
CA ALA A 114 -8.56 12.75 -13.71
C ALA A 114 -9.20 11.99 -14.90
N GLY A 115 -9.50 10.71 -14.74
CA GLY A 115 -10.17 9.91 -15.75
C GLY A 115 -11.67 10.22 -15.90
N GLU A 116 -12.32 10.75 -14.86
CA GLU A 116 -13.73 11.18 -14.92
C GLU A 116 -13.90 12.53 -15.64
N VAL A 117 -12.87 13.37 -15.65
CA VAL A 117 -12.91 14.69 -16.33
C VAL A 117 -12.76 14.54 -17.85
N GLU A 118 -11.98 13.57 -18.34
CA GLU A 118 -11.84 13.34 -19.78
C GLU A 118 -13.11 12.74 -20.43
N THR A 119 -13.97 12.06 -19.68
CA THR A 119 -15.23 11.52 -20.23
C THR A 119 -16.34 12.56 -20.40
N ALA A 120 -16.17 13.77 -19.85
CA ALA A 120 -17.15 14.86 -20.04
C ALA A 120 -16.89 15.69 -21.32
N GLU A 121 -15.68 15.63 -21.88
CA GLU A 121 -15.36 16.35 -23.14
C GLU A 121 -15.70 15.58 -24.41
N GLU A 122 -15.83 14.26 -24.37
CA GLU A 122 -16.26 13.46 -25.54
C GLU A 122 -17.77 13.52 -25.83
N ALA A 123 -18.58 14.15 -24.96
CA ALA A 123 -20.02 14.25 -25.14
C ALA A 123 -20.48 15.51 -25.92
N VAL A 124 -19.56 16.37 -26.39
CA VAL A 124 -19.89 17.62 -27.07
C VAL A 124 -19.45 17.66 -28.56
N ALA A 125 -18.94 16.60 -29.12
CA ALA A 125 -18.58 16.50 -30.54
C ALA A 125 -19.70 15.82 -31.35
N GLY A 126 -20.83 16.51 -31.51
CA GLY A 126 -21.93 16.00 -32.33
C GLY A 126 -23.08 16.98 -32.53
N VAL A 127 -22.81 18.23 -32.90
CA VAL A 127 -23.81 19.09 -33.59
C VAL A 127 -23.08 19.89 -34.64
N GLU A 128 -23.52 19.66 -35.89
CA GLU A 128 -23.03 20.25 -37.13
C GLU A 128 -23.14 21.77 -37.18
N ALA A 129 -22.30 22.32 -38.06
CA ALA A 129 -22.15 23.70 -38.41
C ALA A 129 -23.40 24.35 -38.93
N ASP A 130 -23.64 25.61 -38.62
CA ASP A 130 -24.02 26.60 -39.61
C ASP A 130 -23.52 27.99 -39.26
N SER A 131 -23.28 28.71 -40.29
CA SER A 131 -22.55 29.90 -40.62
C SER A 131 -22.88 31.22 -39.90
N SER A 132 -21.85 32.02 -39.83
CA SER A 132 -21.77 33.45 -40.21
C SER A 132 -21.99 34.55 -39.14
N ALA A 133 -20.97 35.40 -39.13
CA ALA A 133 -20.97 36.86 -39.04
C ALA A 133 -20.64 37.60 -37.74
N ALA A 134 -19.53 38.33 -37.88
CA ALA A 134 -19.31 39.74 -37.48
C ALA A 134 -18.80 40.12 -36.08
N LEU A 135 -17.51 40.41 -36.05
CA LEU A 135 -16.82 41.57 -35.49
C LEU A 135 -17.61 42.56 -34.56
N ARG A 136 -17.07 42.83 -33.39
CA ARG A 136 -16.67 44.21 -32.96
C ARG A 136 -15.83 44.20 -31.68
N ASN A 137 -14.76 45.00 -31.74
CA ASN A 137 -13.92 45.52 -30.65
C ASN A 137 -14.77 46.32 -29.66
N ASP A 138 -14.38 46.31 -28.40
CA ASP A 138 -14.09 47.57 -27.70
C ASP A 138 -13.29 47.35 -26.39
N SER A 139 -12.26 48.16 -26.27
CA SER A 139 -11.39 48.38 -25.13
C SER A 139 -12.05 49.28 -24.09
N GLN A 140 -11.81 49.10 -22.79
CA GLN A 140 -11.51 50.24 -21.90
C GLN A 140 -10.88 49.83 -20.55
N LYS A 141 -9.97 50.71 -20.17
CA LYS A 141 -9.13 50.82 -18.97
C LYS A 141 -9.90 51.12 -17.69
N GLY A 142 -9.34 50.73 -16.54
CA GLY A 142 -9.66 51.32 -15.25
C GLY A 142 -8.59 51.03 -14.18
N LYS A 143 -7.84 52.06 -13.78
CA LYS A 143 -6.86 52.13 -12.68
C LYS A 143 -7.56 52.36 -11.33
N SER A 144 -6.93 51.90 -10.21
CA SER A 144 -6.48 52.72 -9.05
C SER A 144 -6.09 51.83 -7.86
N ASN A 145 -4.94 51.96 -7.39
CA ASN A 145 -4.30 52.50 -6.18
C ASN A 145 -4.99 52.19 -4.82
N GLY A 146 -4.13 51.74 -3.88
CA GLY A 146 -4.39 51.84 -2.45
C GLY A 146 -3.24 51.23 -1.60
N ASN A 147 -2.37 52.06 -1.08
CA ASN A 147 -1.31 51.81 -0.11
C ASN A 147 -1.84 51.38 1.27
N GLY A 148 -1.03 50.64 2.03
CA GLY A 148 -1.21 50.47 3.47
C GLY A 148 -0.02 49.76 4.11
N GLU A 149 0.94 50.53 4.65
CA GLU A 149 2.05 50.11 5.49
C GLU A 149 1.62 49.66 6.90
N GLY A 150 2.39 48.74 7.52
CA GLY A 150 2.25 48.50 8.96
C GLY A 150 3.13 47.36 9.54
N LYS A 151 4.37 47.69 9.84
CA LYS A 151 5.29 47.31 10.96
C LYS A 151 5.22 45.97 11.64
N SER A 152 6.35 45.24 11.52
CA SER A 152 7.31 44.56 12.44
C SER A 152 6.95 44.32 13.92
N ASN A 153 7.25 43.11 14.40
CA ASN A 153 8.13 42.67 15.52
C ASN A 153 7.91 41.17 15.68
N GLY A 154 8.90 40.29 15.75
CA GLY A 154 10.05 40.18 16.59
C GLY A 154 10.07 38.82 17.22
N GLY A 155 11.06 38.00 16.92
CA GLY A 155 11.71 37.09 17.85
C GLY A 155 11.13 35.71 18.10
N GLY A 156 11.93 34.68 17.75
CA GLY A 156 11.79 33.34 18.32
C GLY A 156 12.20 32.23 17.36
N GLU A 157 13.52 31.95 17.26
CA GLU A 157 14.02 30.75 16.58
C GLU A 157 13.60 29.52 17.36
N ALA A 158 12.77 28.68 16.74
CA ALA A 158 12.66 27.27 17.06
C ALA A 158 13.02 26.49 15.82
N VAL A 159 14.16 25.80 15.87
CA VAL A 159 14.62 24.86 14.84
C VAL A 159 13.64 23.70 14.86
N GLY A 160 12.66 23.73 13.99
CA GLY A 160 11.68 22.66 13.76
C GLY A 160 11.99 21.94 12.46
N ASP A 161 12.12 20.63 12.56
CA ASP A 161 12.26 19.62 11.52
C ASP A 161 11.05 19.63 10.54
N GLY A 162 10.87 20.69 9.78
CA GLY A 162 9.70 20.90 8.93
C GLY A 162 10.00 21.35 7.49
N GLY A 163 11.25 21.31 7.05
CA GLY A 163 11.67 21.94 5.78
C GLY A 163 11.18 21.27 4.50
N TYR A 164 10.86 19.98 4.53
CA TYR A 164 10.59 19.20 3.31
C TYR A 164 9.17 19.36 2.78
N TRP A 165 8.19 19.52 3.67
CA TRP A 165 6.78 19.44 3.31
C TRP A 165 6.03 20.79 3.34
N SER A 166 6.66 21.88 3.79
CA SER A 166 5.96 23.14 4.12
C SER A 166 5.92 24.20 3.01
N ARG A 167 6.52 24.01 1.83
CA ARG A 167 6.69 25.09 0.86
C ARG A 167 5.85 25.05 -0.43
N ARG A 168 4.82 24.24 -0.55
CA ARG A 168 3.81 24.42 -1.62
C ARG A 168 2.42 24.12 -1.09
N GLY A 169 1.74 25.13 -0.58
CA GLY A 169 0.37 25.01 -0.12
C GLY A 169 -0.06 26.13 0.82
N ALA A 170 0.49 27.33 0.68
CA ALA A 170 -0.06 28.51 1.35
C ALA A 170 -1.41 28.87 0.71
N GLY A 171 -2.51 28.55 1.38
CA GLY A 171 -3.80 29.11 1.04
C GLY A 171 -5.03 28.22 1.03
N ARG A 172 -5.05 27.11 1.77
CA ARG A 172 -6.34 26.51 2.13
C ARG A 172 -6.34 26.13 3.61
N ASP A 173 -7.25 26.75 4.32
CA ASP A 173 -7.51 26.54 5.73
C ASP A 173 -7.73 25.05 6.01
N ILE A 174 -6.80 24.42 6.75
CA ILE A 174 -6.82 22.98 7.12
C ILE A 174 -8.03 22.64 8.00
N ARG A 175 -8.84 23.62 8.36
CA ARG A 175 -10.03 23.47 9.22
C ARG A 175 -11.31 23.05 8.50
N ASN A 176 -11.27 22.81 7.18
CA ASN A 176 -12.47 22.46 6.39
C ASN A 176 -12.35 21.11 5.66
N PHE A 177 -11.68 20.13 6.26
CA PHE A 177 -11.93 18.76 5.86
C PHE A 177 -13.18 18.30 6.61
N GLY A 178 -14.27 18.19 5.86
CA GLY A 178 -15.50 17.64 6.40
C GLY A 178 -15.24 16.37 7.18
N THR A 179 -15.76 16.30 8.39
CA THR A 179 -15.60 15.13 9.26
C THR A 179 -16.04 13.88 8.51
N LEU A 180 -15.53 12.71 8.87
CA LEU A 180 -15.92 11.40 8.32
C LEU A 180 -17.44 11.22 8.17
N ALA A 181 -18.23 11.95 8.97
CA ALA A 181 -19.68 12.02 8.90
C ALA A 181 -20.24 12.68 7.62
N GLU A 182 -19.49 13.59 6.98
CA GLU A 182 -19.98 14.32 5.80
C GLU A 182 -19.90 13.51 4.49
N LYS A 183 -18.96 12.57 4.38
CA LYS A 183 -18.81 11.73 3.18
C LYS A 183 -19.63 10.43 3.23
N GLY A 184 -20.17 10.05 4.38
CA GLY A 184 -20.97 8.83 4.55
C GLY A 184 -20.21 7.51 4.43
N PHE A 185 -18.88 7.51 4.14
CA PHE A 185 -18.01 6.33 4.07
C PHE A 185 -16.59 6.68 4.51
N ARG A 186 -15.87 5.67 5.02
CA ARG A 186 -14.47 5.79 5.41
C ARG A 186 -13.56 5.36 4.26
N ARG A 187 -12.37 5.97 4.21
CA ARG A 187 -11.29 5.56 3.30
C ARG A 187 -10.06 5.25 4.14
N ALA A 188 -9.39 4.17 3.79
CA ALA A 188 -8.12 3.81 4.41
C ALA A 188 -7.34 2.81 3.55
N THR A 189 -6.04 2.70 3.85
CA THR A 189 -5.17 1.69 3.27
C THR A 189 -4.63 0.77 4.35
N ILE A 190 -4.62 -0.55 4.11
CA ILE A 190 -4.00 -1.54 4.99
C ILE A 190 -2.73 -2.07 4.33
N CYS A 191 -1.59 -1.90 5.00
CA CYS A 191 -0.32 -2.50 4.61
C CYS A 191 -0.14 -3.85 5.27
N ILE A 192 0.08 -4.90 4.47
CA ILE A 192 -0.01 -6.31 4.84
C ILE A 192 1.35 -6.98 4.65
N SER A 193 1.75 -7.80 5.61
CA SER A 193 2.96 -8.63 5.56
C SER A 193 2.69 -9.98 4.91
N SER A 194 3.69 -10.53 4.20
CA SER A 194 3.62 -11.81 3.49
C SER A 194 4.57 -12.87 4.05
N GLN A 195 5.56 -12.48 4.86
CA GLN A 195 6.55 -13.38 5.46
C GLN A 195 6.91 -12.90 6.87
N VAL A 196 7.41 -13.81 7.69
CA VAL A 196 8.08 -13.48 8.95
C VAL A 196 9.54 -13.16 8.64
N GLY A 197 9.88 -11.86 8.58
CA GLY A 197 11.14 -11.37 8.06
C GLY A 197 11.16 -11.27 6.53
N CYS A 198 12.34 -11.22 5.90
CA CYS A 198 12.48 -11.14 4.43
C CYS A 198 13.81 -11.73 3.97
N ALA A 199 13.78 -12.49 2.85
CA ALA A 199 14.97 -13.12 2.28
C ALA A 199 15.72 -12.25 1.25
N VAL A 200 15.15 -11.14 0.79
CA VAL A 200 15.67 -10.36 -0.35
C VAL A 200 16.93 -9.57 0.00
N ASN A 201 17.10 -9.19 1.27
CA ASN A 201 18.27 -8.47 1.77
C ASN A 201 18.49 -7.09 1.13
N CYS A 202 17.42 -6.31 0.92
CA CYS A 202 17.55 -4.90 0.53
C CYS A 202 18.27 -4.12 1.63
N GLN A 203 19.37 -3.42 1.29
CA GLN A 203 20.29 -2.83 2.27
C GLN A 203 19.68 -1.64 3.03
N PHE A 204 18.66 -0.99 2.47
CA PHE A 204 17.95 0.15 3.05
C PHE A 204 16.72 -0.22 3.90
N CYS A 205 16.43 -1.53 4.07
CA CYS A 205 15.19 -2.03 4.69
C CYS A 205 15.46 -2.74 6.02
N LEU A 206 14.77 -2.31 7.10
CA LEU A 206 14.92 -2.93 8.43
C LEU A 206 14.41 -4.38 8.47
N THR A 207 13.32 -4.68 7.74
CA THR A 207 12.80 -6.06 7.65
C THR A 207 13.85 -7.03 7.10
N ALA A 208 14.69 -6.58 6.18
CA ALA A 208 15.76 -7.40 5.60
C ALA A 208 16.82 -7.78 6.63
N LYS A 209 17.08 -6.93 7.63
CA LYS A 209 18.02 -7.22 8.72
C LYS A 209 17.57 -8.34 9.65
N LEU A 210 16.26 -8.66 9.67
CA LEU A 210 15.72 -9.77 10.45
C LEU A 210 16.01 -11.15 9.81
N GLY A 211 16.38 -11.19 8.52
CA GLY A 211 16.38 -12.41 7.74
C GLY A 211 14.98 -13.01 7.57
N ILE A 212 14.91 -14.15 6.91
CA ILE A 212 13.65 -14.91 6.75
C ILE A 212 13.55 -16.01 7.79
N ARG A 213 12.37 -16.11 8.44
CA ARG A 213 12.05 -17.26 9.31
C ARG A 213 11.13 -18.25 8.59
N ARG A 214 10.01 -17.78 8.05
CA ARG A 214 9.06 -18.56 7.28
C ARG A 214 8.13 -17.70 6.42
N ASN A 215 7.49 -18.35 5.49
CA ASN A 215 6.35 -17.78 4.77
C ASN A 215 5.12 -17.73 5.69
N LEU A 216 4.24 -16.75 5.47
CA LEU A 216 2.90 -16.75 6.03
C LEU A 216 1.97 -17.60 5.18
N THR A 217 1.03 -18.27 5.82
CA THR A 217 -0.07 -18.96 5.11
C THR A 217 -1.07 -17.95 4.55
N ALA A 218 -1.88 -18.38 3.58
CA ALA A 218 -2.94 -17.54 3.02
C ALA A 218 -3.92 -17.03 4.11
N GLY A 219 -4.21 -17.89 5.10
CA GLY A 219 -5.01 -17.51 6.25
C GLY A 219 -4.37 -16.44 7.13
N GLU A 220 -3.05 -16.53 7.36
CA GLU A 220 -2.33 -15.52 8.12
C GLU A 220 -2.24 -14.19 7.37
N ILE A 221 -2.06 -14.21 6.04
CA ILE A 221 -2.03 -13.00 5.20
C ILE A 221 -3.42 -12.33 5.19
N ALA A 222 -4.47 -13.05 4.81
CA ALA A 222 -5.84 -12.52 4.77
C ALA A 222 -6.39 -12.20 6.17
N GLY A 223 -5.93 -12.94 7.19
CA GLY A 223 -6.32 -12.74 8.59
C GLY A 223 -5.86 -11.40 9.16
N GLN A 224 -4.71 -10.87 8.73
CA GLN A 224 -4.30 -9.53 9.09
C GLN A 224 -5.35 -8.50 8.66
N VAL A 225 -5.88 -8.64 7.43
CA VAL A 225 -6.94 -7.78 6.91
C VAL A 225 -8.21 -7.92 7.75
N ALA A 226 -8.67 -9.16 7.99
CA ALA A 226 -9.88 -9.42 8.78
C ALA A 226 -9.79 -8.80 10.18
N ALA A 227 -8.66 -8.97 10.87
CA ALA A 227 -8.43 -8.42 12.21
C ALA A 227 -8.49 -6.88 12.21
N VAL A 228 -7.87 -6.21 11.23
CA VAL A 228 -7.90 -4.74 11.11
C VAL A 228 -9.30 -4.24 10.75
N LEU A 229 -9.98 -4.89 9.80
CA LEU A 229 -11.37 -4.53 9.44
C LEU A 229 -12.32 -4.64 10.64
N ASN A 230 -12.18 -5.70 11.44
CA ASN A 230 -12.98 -5.90 12.66
C ASN A 230 -12.70 -4.82 13.69
N ARG A 231 -11.42 -4.51 13.96
CA ARG A 231 -11.02 -3.46 14.91
C ARG A 231 -11.66 -2.12 14.56
N HIS A 232 -11.68 -1.76 13.28
CA HIS A 232 -12.23 -0.48 12.82
C HIS A 232 -13.73 -0.55 12.48
N GLY A 233 -14.40 -1.71 12.62
CA GLY A 233 -15.81 -1.87 12.27
C GLY A 233 -16.12 -1.53 10.81
N ILE A 234 -15.22 -1.91 9.89
CA ILE A 234 -15.33 -1.61 8.46
C ILE A 234 -16.45 -2.43 7.81
N GLN A 235 -17.25 -1.77 6.99
CA GLN A 235 -18.31 -2.37 6.19
C GLN A 235 -17.86 -2.41 4.72
N ILE A 236 -17.52 -3.61 4.23
CA ILE A 236 -17.19 -3.80 2.81
C ILE A 236 -18.42 -3.48 1.95
N GLY A 237 -18.20 -2.77 0.84
CA GLY A 237 -19.24 -2.26 -0.03
C GLY A 237 -19.71 -0.84 0.31
N LYS A 238 -19.52 -0.39 1.57
CA LYS A 238 -19.76 1.00 1.99
C LYS A 238 -18.45 1.76 2.13
N ASP A 239 -17.53 1.24 2.94
CA ASP A 239 -16.22 1.84 3.17
C ASP A 239 -15.25 1.50 2.03
N ARG A 240 -14.37 2.42 1.68
CA ARG A 240 -13.38 2.27 0.60
C ARG A 240 -12.04 1.91 1.21
N ILE A 241 -11.67 0.64 1.16
CA ILE A 241 -10.41 0.14 1.71
C ILE A 241 -9.50 -0.31 0.57
N ASN A 242 -8.27 0.21 0.56
CA ASN A 242 -7.19 -0.26 -0.29
C ASN A 242 -6.30 -1.22 0.49
N LEU A 243 -5.76 -2.21 -0.19
CA LEU A 243 -4.82 -3.18 0.38
C LEU A 243 -3.49 -3.08 -0.35
N VAL A 244 -2.39 -2.97 0.39
CA VAL A 244 -1.05 -2.97 -0.18
C VAL A 244 -0.22 -4.09 0.45
N PHE A 245 0.27 -5.00 -0.37
CA PHE A 245 1.18 -6.07 0.07
C PHE A 245 2.61 -5.54 -0.02
N MET A 246 2.93 -4.66 0.95
CA MET A 246 4.17 -3.88 1.04
C MET A 246 4.75 -3.89 2.46
N GLY A 247 4.23 -4.77 3.32
CA GLY A 247 4.70 -4.97 4.68
C GLY A 247 5.98 -5.80 4.74
N MET A 248 6.08 -6.64 5.75
CA MET A 248 7.22 -7.54 5.90
C MET A 248 7.18 -8.68 4.89
N GLY A 249 8.34 -8.96 4.25
CA GLY A 249 8.50 -10.06 3.31
C GLY A 249 8.45 -9.66 1.83
N GLU A 250 8.73 -10.65 0.99
CA GLU A 250 8.61 -10.57 -0.46
C GLU A 250 7.46 -11.49 -0.92
N PRO A 251 6.33 -10.92 -1.37
CA PRO A 251 5.15 -11.72 -1.71
C PRO A 251 5.43 -12.79 -2.79
N PHE A 252 6.32 -12.49 -3.76
CA PHE A 252 6.62 -13.40 -4.86
C PHE A 252 7.60 -14.52 -4.49
N LEU A 253 8.22 -14.46 -3.31
CA LEU A 253 8.87 -15.63 -2.69
C LEU A 253 7.90 -16.50 -1.88
N ASN A 254 6.67 -16.03 -1.68
CA ASN A 254 5.56 -16.75 -1.04
C ASN A 254 4.35 -16.81 -1.98
N TYR A 255 4.59 -17.08 -3.26
CA TYR A 255 3.65 -16.83 -4.35
C TYR A 255 2.30 -17.53 -4.18
N ASP A 256 2.31 -18.84 -3.92
CA ASP A 256 1.07 -19.65 -3.87
C ASP A 256 0.15 -19.22 -2.72
N GLU A 257 0.71 -19.03 -1.53
CA GLU A 257 -0.03 -18.57 -0.35
C GLU A 257 -0.50 -17.13 -0.51
N PHE A 258 0.34 -16.27 -1.10
CA PHE A 258 -0.02 -14.90 -1.43
C PHE A 258 -1.21 -14.87 -2.41
N MET A 259 -1.15 -15.59 -3.53
CA MET A 259 -2.25 -15.61 -4.50
C MET A 259 -3.50 -16.29 -3.97
N LYS A 260 -3.36 -17.33 -3.12
CA LYS A 260 -4.50 -17.91 -2.39
C LYS A 260 -5.14 -16.86 -1.49
N SER A 261 -4.35 -16.06 -0.76
CA SER A 261 -4.88 -14.98 0.09
C SER A 261 -5.64 -13.92 -0.71
N VAL A 262 -5.15 -13.54 -1.90
CA VAL A 262 -5.83 -12.61 -2.81
C VAL A 262 -7.21 -13.16 -3.20
N ARG A 263 -7.30 -14.45 -3.58
CA ARG A 263 -8.59 -15.08 -3.90
C ARG A 263 -9.55 -15.09 -2.71
N LEU A 264 -9.05 -15.39 -1.49
CA LEU A 264 -9.87 -15.33 -0.27
C LEU A 264 -10.40 -13.91 0.01
N LEU A 265 -9.59 -12.89 -0.21
CA LEU A 265 -9.99 -11.48 -0.04
C LEU A 265 -11.04 -11.05 -1.08
N VAL A 266 -10.89 -11.49 -2.33
CA VAL A 266 -11.82 -11.14 -3.42
C VAL A 266 -13.14 -11.93 -3.27
N GLU A 267 -13.06 -13.24 -3.25
CA GLU A 267 -14.23 -14.14 -3.30
C GLU A 267 -14.95 -14.24 -1.94
N GLY A 268 -14.16 -14.28 -0.87
CA GLY A 268 -14.68 -14.44 0.49
C GLY A 268 -15.11 -13.12 1.11
N MET A 269 -14.23 -12.11 1.12
CA MET A 269 -14.53 -10.83 1.77
C MET A 269 -15.21 -9.82 0.85
N GLY A 270 -15.15 -9.99 -0.48
CA GLY A 270 -15.72 -9.07 -1.46
C GLY A 270 -14.89 -7.78 -1.66
N ILE A 271 -13.59 -7.84 -1.41
CA ILE A 271 -12.70 -6.71 -1.67
C ILE A 271 -12.20 -6.85 -3.12
N PRO A 272 -12.50 -5.92 -4.04
CA PRO A 272 -12.08 -6.04 -5.43
C PRO A 272 -10.55 -6.04 -5.57
N GLU A 273 -10.03 -6.85 -6.51
CA GLU A 273 -8.59 -6.88 -6.81
C GLU A 273 -8.06 -5.52 -7.30
N SER A 274 -8.91 -4.69 -7.90
CA SER A 274 -8.57 -3.33 -8.30
C SER A 274 -8.23 -2.41 -7.11
N ARG A 275 -8.63 -2.78 -5.89
CA ARG A 275 -8.28 -2.11 -4.62
C ARG A 275 -7.02 -2.69 -3.98
N MET A 276 -6.36 -3.62 -4.64
CA MET A 276 -5.16 -4.28 -4.13
C MET A 276 -3.95 -3.92 -4.98
N THR A 277 -2.81 -3.69 -4.33
CA THR A 277 -1.51 -3.51 -4.99
C THR A 277 -0.49 -4.42 -4.33
N VAL A 278 0.27 -5.16 -5.11
CA VAL A 278 1.40 -5.96 -4.63
C VAL A 278 2.71 -5.30 -5.07
N SER A 279 3.64 -5.14 -4.12
CA SER A 279 5.02 -4.75 -4.44
C SER A 279 5.92 -5.97 -4.45
N THR A 280 6.83 -6.03 -5.41
CA THR A 280 7.88 -7.04 -5.49
C THR A 280 9.23 -6.40 -5.75
N SER A 281 10.26 -6.96 -5.14
CA SER A 281 11.66 -6.61 -5.41
C SER A 281 12.17 -7.08 -6.78
N GLY A 282 11.34 -7.84 -7.51
CA GLY A 282 11.67 -8.37 -8.84
C GLY A 282 12.07 -9.84 -8.80
N ILE A 283 11.18 -10.71 -8.36
CA ILE A 283 11.31 -12.16 -8.45
C ILE A 283 10.79 -12.59 -9.82
N LEU A 284 11.68 -12.75 -10.79
CA LEU A 284 11.31 -12.98 -12.20
C LEU A 284 10.31 -14.13 -12.40
N PRO A 285 10.48 -15.34 -11.84
CA PRO A 285 9.49 -16.40 -11.99
C PRO A 285 8.11 -16.03 -11.40
N GLY A 286 8.10 -15.23 -10.31
CA GLY A 286 6.87 -14.72 -9.73
C GLY A 286 6.16 -13.71 -10.63
N ILE A 287 6.89 -12.82 -11.31
CA ILE A 287 6.32 -11.86 -12.28
C ILE A 287 5.72 -12.62 -13.47
N GLU A 288 6.42 -13.62 -13.99
CA GLU A 288 5.95 -14.46 -15.11
C GLU A 288 4.70 -15.28 -14.76
N ALA A 289 4.62 -15.79 -13.53
CA ALA A 289 3.43 -16.46 -13.03
C ALA A 289 2.26 -15.46 -12.87
N PHE A 290 2.54 -14.30 -12.28
CA PHE A 290 1.57 -13.23 -12.05
C PHE A 290 0.94 -12.68 -13.36
N ALA A 291 1.70 -12.66 -14.45
CA ALA A 291 1.20 -12.26 -15.76
C ALA A 291 0.08 -13.19 -16.30
N LYS A 292 -0.02 -14.41 -15.79
CA LYS A 292 -1.01 -15.42 -16.19
C LYS A 292 -2.27 -15.42 -15.31
N GLU A 293 -2.24 -14.70 -14.17
CA GLU A 293 -3.36 -14.67 -13.25
C GLU A 293 -4.52 -13.82 -13.79
N THR A 294 -5.73 -14.36 -13.72
CA THR A 294 -6.95 -13.66 -14.12
C THR A 294 -7.48 -12.74 -13.02
N VAL A 295 -7.34 -13.16 -11.76
CA VAL A 295 -7.68 -12.37 -10.57
C VAL A 295 -6.37 -11.99 -9.89
N ARG A 296 -5.94 -10.75 -10.02
CA ARG A 296 -4.67 -10.28 -9.49
C ARG A 296 -4.74 -8.83 -9.01
N PRO A 297 -3.95 -8.45 -8.00
CA PRO A 297 -3.69 -7.06 -7.64
C PRO A 297 -3.07 -6.26 -8.80
N LYS A 298 -2.96 -4.95 -8.65
CA LYS A 298 -2.06 -4.10 -9.44
C LYS A 298 -0.62 -4.41 -9.05
N LEU A 299 0.31 -4.27 -9.99
CA LEU A 299 1.73 -4.51 -9.73
C LEU A 299 2.46 -3.20 -9.42
N ALA A 300 3.27 -3.23 -8.35
CA ALA A 300 4.35 -2.29 -8.10
C ALA A 300 5.69 -3.02 -8.16
N LEU A 301 6.61 -2.60 -9.02
CA LEU A 301 7.97 -3.12 -9.07
C LEU A 301 8.90 -2.19 -8.30
N SER A 302 9.58 -2.69 -7.28
CA SER A 302 10.65 -1.99 -6.57
C SER A 302 11.88 -1.89 -7.46
N LEU A 303 11.92 -0.87 -8.32
CA LEU A 303 13.05 -0.59 -9.23
C LEU A 303 14.26 -0.12 -8.43
N ASN A 304 14.09 0.92 -7.65
CA ASN A 304 15.01 1.53 -6.68
C ASN A 304 16.38 1.98 -7.22
N ALA A 305 16.70 1.70 -8.47
CA ALA A 305 17.91 2.17 -9.14
C ALA A 305 17.68 2.28 -10.64
N SER A 306 18.50 3.06 -11.30
CA SER A 306 18.42 3.32 -12.74
C SER A 306 19.35 2.44 -13.57
N ASN A 307 20.23 1.70 -12.91
CA ASN A 307 21.17 0.76 -13.54
C ASN A 307 21.49 -0.41 -12.62
N ASP A 308 21.99 -1.52 -13.18
CA ASP A 308 22.25 -2.75 -12.45
C ASP A 308 23.35 -2.61 -11.40
N GLY A 309 24.36 -1.76 -11.62
CA GLY A 309 25.45 -1.56 -10.67
C GLY A 309 24.96 -0.99 -9.35
N VAL A 310 24.23 0.14 -9.41
CA VAL A 310 23.62 0.75 -8.21
C VAL A 310 22.57 -0.19 -7.60
N ARG A 311 21.77 -0.85 -8.45
CA ARG A 311 20.74 -1.75 -7.95
C ARG A 311 21.30 -2.96 -7.22
N GLU A 312 22.41 -3.53 -7.71
CA GLU A 312 23.07 -4.68 -7.06
C GLU A 312 23.61 -4.30 -5.68
N GLU A 313 24.16 -3.10 -5.53
CA GLU A 313 24.65 -2.59 -4.25
C GLU A 313 23.53 -2.50 -3.21
N ILE A 314 22.39 -1.88 -3.55
CA ILE A 314 21.29 -1.65 -2.61
C ILE A 314 20.28 -2.80 -2.55
N MET A 315 20.19 -3.62 -3.61
CA MET A 315 19.31 -4.79 -3.73
C MET A 315 20.07 -5.98 -4.35
N PRO A 316 20.78 -6.80 -3.57
CA PRO A 316 21.63 -7.88 -4.08
C PRO A 316 20.93 -8.94 -4.92
N ILE A 317 19.59 -9.00 -4.88
CA ILE A 317 18.78 -9.89 -5.74
C ILE A 317 19.00 -9.59 -7.23
N THR A 318 19.49 -8.42 -7.59
CA THR A 318 19.82 -7.99 -8.95
C THR A 318 20.85 -8.90 -9.63
N ARG A 319 21.76 -9.52 -8.84
CA ARG A 319 22.70 -10.56 -9.34
C ARG A 319 21.99 -11.71 -10.02
N LYS A 320 20.79 -12.03 -9.59
CA LYS A 320 19.99 -13.13 -10.12
C LYS A 320 19.12 -12.67 -11.29
N TRP A 321 18.55 -11.47 -11.20
CA TRP A 321 17.66 -10.90 -12.20
C TRP A 321 17.93 -9.40 -12.36
N ASN A 322 18.50 -9.03 -13.49
CA ASN A 322 18.86 -7.66 -13.83
C ASN A 322 17.62 -6.84 -14.24
N ILE A 323 17.77 -5.52 -14.31
CA ILE A 323 16.67 -4.59 -14.63
C ILE A 323 16.04 -4.93 -15.99
N ALA A 324 16.85 -5.22 -17.01
CA ALA A 324 16.33 -5.50 -18.35
C ALA A 324 15.39 -6.71 -18.37
N ALA A 325 15.78 -7.82 -17.73
CA ALA A 325 14.94 -9.02 -17.63
C ALA A 325 13.63 -8.75 -16.85
N LEU A 326 13.70 -7.93 -15.79
CA LEU A 326 12.51 -7.56 -15.01
C LEU A 326 11.56 -6.71 -15.84
N LEU A 327 12.04 -5.71 -16.57
CA LEU A 327 11.21 -4.86 -17.42
C LEU A 327 10.56 -5.65 -18.56
N GLU A 328 11.31 -6.57 -19.19
CA GLU A 328 10.77 -7.48 -20.20
C GLU A 328 9.62 -8.34 -19.65
N ALA A 329 9.77 -8.89 -18.46
CA ALA A 329 8.71 -9.68 -17.82
C ALA A 329 7.49 -8.84 -17.45
N VAL A 330 7.71 -7.63 -16.92
CA VAL A 330 6.64 -6.70 -16.56
C VAL A 330 5.84 -6.26 -17.80
N GLN A 331 6.48 -6.04 -18.94
CA GLN A 331 5.80 -5.69 -20.20
C GLN A 331 4.87 -6.80 -20.72
N LYS A 332 5.09 -8.07 -20.34
CA LYS A 332 4.24 -9.21 -20.69
C LYS A 332 2.95 -9.28 -19.86
N ILE A 333 2.81 -8.48 -18.81
CA ILE A 333 1.60 -8.47 -17.97
C ILE A 333 0.45 -7.82 -18.75
N PRO A 334 -0.69 -8.52 -18.92
CA PRO A 334 -1.85 -7.94 -19.59
C PRO A 334 -2.50 -6.87 -18.70
N LEU A 335 -2.18 -5.60 -18.94
CA LEU A 335 -2.74 -4.49 -18.19
C LEU A 335 -4.21 -4.27 -18.56
N ARG A 336 -5.06 -4.13 -17.54
CA ARG A 336 -6.47 -3.78 -17.67
C ARG A 336 -6.62 -2.36 -18.25
N ASN A 337 -7.81 -1.99 -18.64
CA ASN A 337 -8.08 -0.60 -19.00
C ASN A 337 -7.78 0.31 -17.81
N ARG A 338 -7.07 1.42 -18.06
CA ARG A 338 -6.62 2.39 -17.02
C ARG A 338 -5.69 1.80 -15.95
N GLU A 339 -5.14 0.59 -16.13
CA GLU A 339 -4.12 0.04 -15.26
C GLU A 339 -2.72 0.47 -15.73
N TRP A 340 -1.88 0.84 -14.76
CA TRP A 340 -0.49 1.24 -14.94
C TRP A 340 0.38 0.36 -14.06
N VAL A 341 1.58 0.06 -14.52
CA VAL A 341 2.60 -0.52 -13.64
C VAL A 341 3.19 0.61 -12.79
N THR A 342 3.22 0.40 -11.47
CA THR A 342 3.90 1.33 -10.57
C THR A 342 5.36 0.91 -10.43
N PHE A 343 6.28 1.85 -10.59
CA PHE A 343 7.69 1.65 -10.26
C PHE A 343 7.98 2.39 -8.96
N GLU A 344 8.37 1.67 -7.93
CA GLU A 344 8.78 2.27 -6.67
C GLU A 344 10.28 2.56 -6.71
N TYR A 345 10.64 3.76 -6.30
CA TYR A 345 12.01 4.24 -6.30
C TYR A 345 12.32 4.91 -4.97
N VAL A 346 13.05 4.20 -4.10
CA VAL A 346 13.54 4.73 -2.83
C VAL A 346 14.74 5.61 -3.13
N LEU A 347 14.60 6.91 -2.87
CA LEU A 347 15.69 7.88 -3.03
C LEU A 347 16.62 7.84 -1.84
N LEU A 348 17.89 7.51 -2.09
CA LEU A 348 19.00 7.43 -1.14
C LEU A 348 19.99 8.54 -1.48
N GLY A 349 20.23 9.47 -0.54
CA GLY A 349 21.08 10.65 -0.75
C GLY A 349 22.49 10.29 -1.18
N GLY A 350 22.92 10.84 -2.31
CA GLY A 350 24.23 10.62 -2.90
C GLY A 350 24.44 9.24 -3.55
N VAL A 351 23.43 8.38 -3.60
CA VAL A 351 23.53 7.02 -4.16
C VAL A 351 22.79 6.89 -5.49
N ASN A 352 21.50 7.23 -5.51
CA ASN A 352 20.63 7.02 -6.67
C ASN A 352 19.71 8.22 -6.99
N ASP A 353 19.96 9.37 -6.39
CA ASP A 353 19.14 10.58 -6.41
C ASP A 353 19.61 11.67 -7.41
N GLN A 354 20.71 11.43 -8.12
CA GLN A 354 21.31 12.41 -9.01
C GLN A 354 20.55 12.56 -10.36
N PRO A 355 20.64 13.71 -11.05
CA PRO A 355 19.97 13.92 -12.34
C PRO A 355 20.31 12.89 -13.43
N VAL A 356 21.50 12.29 -13.38
CA VAL A 356 21.86 11.20 -14.31
C VAL A 356 20.96 9.99 -14.11
N HIS A 357 20.65 9.62 -12.87
CA HIS A 357 19.76 8.51 -12.56
C HIS A 357 18.33 8.76 -13.04
N ALA A 358 17.83 10.01 -12.92
CA ALA A 358 16.52 10.38 -13.47
C ALA A 358 16.45 10.19 -15.00
N ARG A 359 17.51 10.60 -15.73
CA ARG A 359 17.60 10.37 -17.19
C ARG A 359 17.64 8.89 -17.55
N GLU A 360 18.38 8.10 -16.79
CA GLU A 360 18.43 6.65 -16.98
C GLU A 360 17.05 6.00 -16.73
N VAL A 361 16.32 6.41 -15.67
CA VAL A 361 14.94 5.93 -15.41
C VAL A 361 14.00 6.28 -16.57
N LEU A 362 14.09 7.50 -17.11
CA LEU A 362 13.31 7.90 -18.31
C LEU A 362 13.59 6.97 -19.50
N ALA A 363 14.84 6.64 -19.72
CA ALA A 363 15.23 5.73 -20.82
C ALA A 363 14.73 4.30 -20.58
N LEU A 364 14.82 3.80 -19.34
CA LEU A 364 14.34 2.45 -18.95
C LEU A 364 12.83 2.29 -19.14
N LEU A 365 12.04 3.32 -18.82
CA LEU A 365 10.58 3.27 -18.81
C LEU A 365 9.94 3.82 -20.09
N ALA A 366 10.76 4.20 -21.08
CA ALA A 366 10.27 4.74 -22.35
C ALA A 366 9.28 3.79 -23.02
N GLY A 367 8.12 4.30 -23.41
CA GLY A 367 7.06 3.53 -24.10
C GLY A 367 6.24 2.59 -23.21
N MET A 368 6.52 2.52 -21.91
CA MET A 368 5.74 1.72 -20.95
C MET A 368 4.56 2.50 -20.38
N ARG A 369 3.45 1.81 -20.11
CA ARG A 369 2.36 2.34 -19.28
C ARG A 369 2.79 2.33 -17.82
N ALA A 370 3.61 3.29 -17.44
CA ALA A 370 4.31 3.35 -16.17
C ALA A 370 4.00 4.63 -15.39
N LYS A 371 3.96 4.52 -14.07
CA LYS A 371 4.03 5.63 -13.13
C LYS A 371 5.14 5.36 -12.12
N VAL A 372 5.76 6.40 -11.59
CA VAL A 372 6.83 6.29 -10.59
C VAL A 372 6.37 6.85 -9.26
N ASN A 373 6.52 6.05 -8.19
CA ASN A 373 6.40 6.50 -6.82
C ASN A 373 7.80 6.72 -6.24
N LEU A 374 8.15 7.96 -5.97
CA LEU A 374 9.38 8.31 -5.25
C LEU A 374 9.13 8.18 -3.76
N ILE A 375 9.98 7.43 -3.09
CA ILE A 375 9.95 7.23 -1.65
C ILE A 375 11.23 7.86 -1.10
N VAL A 376 11.11 9.01 -0.45
CA VAL A 376 12.24 9.55 0.32
C VAL A 376 12.56 8.56 1.42
N TRP A 377 13.79 8.06 1.45
CA TRP A 377 14.17 7.01 2.38
C TRP A 377 13.84 7.37 3.84
N ASN A 378 13.29 6.43 4.56
CA ASN A 378 12.95 6.59 5.98
C ASN A 378 14.10 6.05 6.83
N PRO A 379 14.81 6.89 7.61
CA PRO A 379 15.90 6.47 8.46
C PRO A 379 15.51 5.34 9.42
N GLY A 380 16.43 4.41 9.61
CA GLY A 380 16.25 3.31 10.55
C GLY A 380 17.57 2.98 11.25
N PRO A 381 17.52 2.45 12.48
CA PRO A 381 18.73 2.14 13.25
C PRO A 381 19.60 1.10 12.53
N GLY A 382 20.92 1.33 12.52
CA GLY A 382 21.89 0.40 11.93
C GLY A 382 21.92 0.36 10.40
N ILE A 383 21.33 1.36 9.71
CA ILE A 383 21.41 1.54 8.27
C ILE A 383 22.11 2.87 7.97
N ALA A 384 23.18 2.81 7.17
CA ALA A 384 24.10 3.94 6.96
C ALA A 384 23.80 4.78 5.71
N TYR A 385 22.53 4.84 5.26
CA TYR A 385 22.11 5.73 4.17
C TYR A 385 21.67 7.09 4.72
N HIS A 386 21.62 8.08 3.82
CA HIS A 386 21.15 9.41 4.12
C HIS A 386 19.91 9.74 3.28
N GLN A 387 19.08 10.65 3.79
CA GLN A 387 18.00 11.20 2.97
C GLN A 387 18.58 12.14 1.92
N PRO A 388 18.03 12.16 0.69
CA PRO A 388 18.35 13.18 -0.30
C PRO A 388 17.90 14.55 0.20
N THR A 389 18.45 15.63 -0.36
CA THR A 389 17.96 16.98 -0.07
C THR A 389 16.57 17.19 -0.70
N PRO A 390 15.75 18.12 -0.17
CA PRO A 390 14.48 18.49 -0.80
C PRO A 390 14.63 18.93 -2.24
N GLU A 391 15.73 19.62 -2.54
CA GLU A 391 16.08 20.12 -3.86
C GLU A 391 16.36 18.97 -4.82
N ASP A 392 17.17 17.97 -4.41
CA ASP A 392 17.46 16.78 -5.23
C ASP A 392 16.19 15.99 -5.55
N VAL A 393 15.30 15.82 -4.56
CA VAL A 393 14.00 15.14 -4.79
C VAL A 393 13.14 15.92 -5.77
N ALA A 394 13.07 17.25 -5.64
CA ALA A 394 12.29 18.09 -6.54
C ALA A 394 12.84 18.07 -7.97
N VAL A 395 14.18 18.13 -8.13
CA VAL A 395 14.84 18.01 -9.43
C VAL A 395 14.57 16.65 -10.05
N PHE A 396 14.75 15.56 -9.30
CA PHE A 396 14.51 14.21 -9.78
C PHE A 396 13.07 14.02 -10.23
N GLN A 397 12.10 14.44 -9.42
CA GLN A 397 10.67 14.39 -9.77
C GLN A 397 10.36 15.22 -11.01
N GLY A 398 10.86 16.49 -11.05
CA GLY A 398 10.64 17.41 -12.16
C GLY A 398 11.09 16.80 -13.48
N MET A 399 12.30 16.23 -13.52
CA MET A 399 12.85 15.60 -14.71
C MET A 399 12.00 14.44 -15.22
N LEU A 400 11.47 13.58 -14.32
CA LEU A 400 10.61 12.48 -14.72
C LEU A 400 9.26 12.96 -15.26
N ILE A 401 8.67 14.00 -14.65
CA ILE A 401 7.41 14.61 -15.11
C ILE A 401 7.61 15.29 -16.47
N GLU A 402 8.67 16.09 -16.63
CA GLU A 402 9.02 16.73 -17.92
C GLU A 402 9.29 15.70 -19.02
N GLY A 403 9.83 14.53 -18.66
CA GLY A 403 10.01 13.40 -19.55
C GLY A 403 8.74 12.59 -19.83
N GLY A 404 7.57 13.04 -19.32
CA GLY A 404 6.25 12.43 -19.60
C GLY A 404 5.89 11.25 -18.69
N ILE A 405 6.61 10.99 -17.61
CA ILE A 405 6.27 9.94 -16.63
C ILE A 405 5.53 10.55 -15.44
N ALA A 406 4.30 10.10 -15.20
CA ALA A 406 3.56 10.46 -14.00
C ALA A 406 4.35 10.04 -12.74
N THR A 407 4.79 11.01 -11.96
CA THR A 407 5.72 10.78 -10.85
C THR A 407 5.24 11.45 -9.59
N TYR A 408 5.17 10.68 -8.50
CA TYR A 408 4.56 11.06 -7.25
C TYR A 408 5.53 10.83 -6.08
N ILE A 409 5.58 11.77 -5.13
CA ILE A 409 6.36 11.62 -3.91
C ILE A 409 5.42 11.06 -2.84
N ARG A 410 5.69 9.84 -2.36
CA ARG A 410 4.93 9.25 -1.27
C ARG A 410 5.29 9.89 0.07
N ARG A 411 4.27 10.43 0.74
CA ARG A 411 4.44 10.91 2.10
C ARG A 411 4.59 9.73 3.06
N PRO A 412 5.62 9.72 3.91
CA PRO A 412 5.77 8.71 4.93
C PRO A 412 4.64 8.82 5.96
N ARG A 413 3.99 7.71 6.28
CA ARG A 413 2.95 7.62 7.30
C ARG A 413 3.48 6.88 8.51
N GLY A 414 3.15 7.36 9.72
CA GLY A 414 3.54 6.71 10.96
C GLY A 414 5.05 6.61 11.19
N ARG A 415 5.85 7.60 10.78
CA ARG A 415 7.32 7.60 10.98
C ARG A 415 7.71 7.54 12.45
N ASP A 416 6.98 8.26 13.30
CA ASP A 416 7.14 8.35 14.75
C ASP A 416 6.94 7.00 15.45
N ILE A 417 6.22 6.09 14.83
CA ILE A 417 5.97 4.73 15.33
C ILE A 417 6.66 3.65 14.47
N TYR A 418 7.61 3.99 13.63
CA TYR A 418 8.30 3.06 12.70
C TYR A 418 7.33 2.27 11.80
N ALA A 419 6.25 2.90 11.33
CA ALA A 419 5.28 2.28 10.43
C ALA A 419 5.50 2.59 8.95
N ALA A 420 6.43 3.49 8.61
CA ALA A 420 6.70 3.86 7.23
C ALA A 420 7.42 2.74 6.45
N CYS A 421 7.37 2.83 5.12
CA CYS A 421 7.99 1.83 4.23
C CYS A 421 9.47 1.61 4.58
N GLY A 422 9.87 0.35 4.69
CA GLY A 422 11.22 -0.08 5.05
C GLY A 422 11.53 -0.05 6.55
N GLN A 423 10.63 0.43 7.40
CA GLN A 423 10.85 0.56 8.85
C GLN A 423 10.30 -0.59 9.71
N LEU A 424 9.48 -1.49 9.14
CA LEU A 424 8.90 -2.60 9.89
C LEU A 424 9.97 -3.58 10.35
N LYS A 425 10.07 -3.82 11.66
CA LYS A 425 11.15 -4.60 12.28
C LYS A 425 10.72 -5.48 13.46
N ARG A 426 9.41 -5.72 13.65
CA ARG A 426 8.86 -6.45 14.80
C ARG A 426 9.15 -5.72 16.13
N THR A 427 9.04 -4.40 16.14
CA THR A 427 9.35 -3.57 17.29
C THR A 427 8.31 -3.72 18.38
N VAL A 428 8.76 -4.01 19.59
CA VAL A 428 7.99 -4.06 20.83
C VAL A 428 8.37 -2.81 21.67
N ALA A 429 7.53 -2.31 22.55
CA ALA A 429 7.45 -0.92 23.07
C ALA A 429 8.67 -0.21 23.67
N GLU A 430 9.76 -0.86 24.05
CA GLU A 430 10.81 -0.16 24.82
C GLU A 430 11.84 0.61 23.99
N GLU A 431 12.04 0.26 22.69
CA GLU A 431 13.06 0.90 21.84
C GLU A 431 12.60 2.19 21.14
N SER A 432 11.31 2.47 21.10
CA SER A 432 10.75 3.61 20.33
C SER A 432 10.44 4.84 21.17
N GLY A 433 10.68 4.81 22.49
CA GLY A 433 10.29 5.91 23.39
C GLY A 433 8.76 6.08 23.52
N VAL A 434 7.99 5.25 22.89
CA VAL A 434 6.53 5.18 23.00
C VAL A 434 6.19 4.12 24.03
N GLN A 435 5.58 4.54 25.15
CA GLN A 435 5.17 3.60 26.19
C GLN A 435 4.32 2.49 25.57
N GLY A 436 4.82 1.27 25.64
CA GLY A 436 4.08 0.07 25.25
C GLY A 436 4.66 -0.84 24.14
N LEU A 437 5.90 -0.64 23.61
CA LEU A 437 6.52 -1.51 22.58
C LEU A 437 7.83 -2.17 23.09
N VAL A 438 8.02 -3.46 23.18
CA VAL A 438 9.23 -4.20 23.63
C VAL A 438 9.99 -4.82 22.46
N ALA A 439 11.28 -4.77 22.35
CA ALA A 439 12.04 -5.51 21.35
C ALA A 439 12.02 -7.01 21.68
N ILE A 440 11.56 -7.85 20.75
CA ILE A 440 11.73 -9.29 20.88
C ILE A 440 13.18 -9.58 20.53
N GLY A 441 14.00 -9.88 21.52
CA GLY A 441 15.37 -10.33 21.31
C GLY A 441 15.41 -11.51 20.33
N VAL A 442 16.36 -11.46 19.41
CA VAL A 442 16.66 -12.53 18.44
C VAL A 442 17.29 -13.70 19.16
#